data_d74c1d618a8d0997c854c615db5a75f7
#
_entry.id   d74c1d618a8d0997c854c615db5a75f7
#
_cell.length_a   1.000
_cell.length_b   1.000
_cell.length_c   1.000
_cell.angle_alpha   90.00
_cell.angle_beta   90.00
_cell.angle_gamma   90.00
#
_symmetry.space_group_name_H-M   'P 1'
#
loop_
_entity.id
_entity.type
_entity.pdbx_description
1 polymer ?
#
loop_
_entity_poly.entity_id
_entity_poly.type
_entity_poly.pdbx_seq_one_letter_code
_entity_poly.pdbx_strand_id
1 'polypeptide(L)' 'DWDVAFIKSDYQNGKDMWLIYAADGTKLATTDNRDYAFIVAKQNNLTPRSVH' A
#
# COMPACT_ATOMS: atom_id res chain seq x y z
N ASP A 1 -10.03 -11.82 4.70
CA ASP A 1 -10.73 -10.75 4.02
C ASP A 1 -10.06 -10.39 2.71
N TRP A 2 -10.78 -10.48 1.60
CA TRP A 2 -10.20 -10.24 0.28
C TRP A 2 -10.18 -8.77 -0.12
N ASP A 3 -10.88 -7.93 0.64
CA ASP A 3 -10.95 -6.49 0.36
C ASP A 3 -9.96 -5.68 1.19
N VAL A 4 -8.84 -6.29 1.55
CA VAL A 4 -7.77 -5.65 2.31
C VAL A 4 -6.61 -5.30 1.39
N ALA A 5 -6.02 -4.12 1.59
CA ALA A 5 -4.77 -3.73 0.96
C ALA A 5 -3.71 -3.57 2.04
N PHE A 6 -2.60 -4.30 1.92
CA PHE A 6 -1.49 -4.19 2.85
C PHE A 6 -0.52 -3.12 2.36
N ILE A 7 -0.24 -2.15 3.23
CA ILE A 7 0.67 -1.04 2.92
C ILE A 7 1.95 -1.22 3.73
N LYS A 8 3.05 -1.43 3.02
CA LYS A 8 4.35 -1.69 3.61
C LYS A 8 5.30 -0.57 3.26
N SER A 9 6.01 -0.03 4.25
CA SER A 9 7.05 0.95 3.98
C SER A 9 8.34 0.25 3.58
N ASP A 10 9.06 0.86 2.65
CA ASP A 10 10.35 0.36 2.19
C ASP A 10 11.24 1.53 1.81
N TYR A 11 12.51 1.46 2.16
CA TYR A 11 13.47 2.50 1.84
C TYR A 11 14.17 2.15 0.52
N GLN A 12 13.92 2.93 -0.52
CA GLN A 12 14.43 2.65 -1.85
C GLN A 12 15.14 3.87 -2.41
N ASN A 13 16.38 3.70 -2.85
CA ASN A 13 17.14 4.75 -3.51
C ASN A 13 17.20 6.07 -2.72
N GLY A 14 17.35 5.97 -1.40
CA GLY A 14 17.43 7.14 -0.53
C GLY A 14 16.10 7.76 -0.16
N LYS A 15 14.99 7.10 -0.44
CA LYS A 15 13.65 7.59 -0.16
C LYS A 15 12.81 6.56 0.57
N ASP A 16 11.91 7.04 1.41
CA ASP A 16 10.86 6.19 1.96
C ASP A 16 9.77 6.01 0.91
N MET A 17 9.44 4.75 0.64
CA MET A 17 8.40 4.38 -0.31
C MET A 17 7.33 3.54 0.40
N TRP A 18 6.12 3.57 -0.11
CA TRP A 18 5.03 2.76 0.41
C TRP A 18 4.51 1.87 -0.71
N LEU A 19 4.53 0.56 -0.43
CA LEU A 19 4.12 -0.47 -1.38
C LEU A 19 2.73 -0.94 -0.97
N ILE A 20 1.84 -1.06 -1.95
CA ILE A 20 0.46 -1.44 -1.72
C ILE A 20 0.22 -2.80 -2.35
N TYR A 21 -0.18 -3.77 -1.52
CA TYR A 21 -0.41 -5.14 -1.94
C TYR A 21 -1.85 -5.55 -1.71
N ALA A 22 -2.41 -6.30 -2.66
CA ALA A 22 -3.70 -6.94 -2.47
C ALA A 22 -3.57 -8.11 -1.48
N ALA A 23 -4.72 -8.63 -1.04
CA ALA A 23 -4.74 -9.73 -0.06
C ALA A 23 -4.04 -10.99 -0.58
N ASP A 24 -3.99 -11.19 -1.89
CA ASP A 24 -3.33 -12.35 -2.50
C ASP A 24 -1.82 -12.12 -2.72
N GLY A 25 -1.29 -10.97 -2.31
CA GLY A 25 0.12 -10.65 -2.47
C GLY A 25 0.46 -9.91 -3.75
N THR A 26 -0.51 -9.63 -4.61
CA THR A 26 -0.28 -8.88 -5.84
C THR A 26 0.05 -7.43 -5.51
N LYS A 27 1.16 -6.93 -6.04
CA LYS A 27 1.54 -5.53 -5.86
C LYS A 27 0.67 -4.64 -6.73
N LEU A 28 -0.05 -3.72 -6.11
CA LEU A 28 -1.00 -2.85 -6.80
C LEU A 28 -0.37 -1.52 -7.19
N ALA A 29 0.46 -0.95 -6.33
CA ALA A 29 1.05 0.36 -6.58
C ALA A 29 2.24 0.60 -5.67
N THR A 30 3.03 1.62 -6.03
CA THR A 30 4.14 2.13 -5.22
C THR A 30 4.01 3.65 -5.19
N THR A 31 4.18 4.25 -4.02
CA THR A 31 4.11 5.70 -3.89
C THR A 31 5.13 6.19 -2.88
N ASP A 32 5.53 7.45 -3.00
CA ASP A 32 6.43 8.10 -2.05
C ASP A 32 5.66 8.91 -0.99
N ASN A 33 4.35 8.76 -0.93
CA ASN A 33 3.47 9.47 0.00
C ASN A 33 2.58 8.49 0.72
N ARG A 34 2.74 8.41 2.06
CA ARG A 34 1.99 7.46 2.88
C ARG A 34 0.48 7.70 2.81
N ASP A 35 0.06 8.96 2.88
CA ASP A 35 -1.37 9.28 2.85
C ASP A 35 -1.98 8.91 1.50
N TYR A 36 -1.24 9.13 0.43
CA TYR A 36 -1.70 8.77 -0.90
C TYR A 36 -1.88 7.27 -1.05
N ALA A 37 -1.01 6.48 -0.40
CA ALA A 37 -1.16 5.02 -0.40
C ALA A 37 -2.51 4.60 0.17
N PHE A 38 -2.94 5.23 1.27
CA PHE A 38 -4.23 4.94 1.88
C PHE A 38 -5.39 5.39 0.98
N ILE A 39 -5.23 6.52 0.30
CA ILE A 39 -6.24 7.02 -0.65
C ILE A 39 -6.40 6.04 -1.80
N VAL A 40 -5.29 5.54 -2.36
CA VAL A 40 -5.33 4.59 -3.48
C VAL A 40 -6.08 3.31 -3.06
N ALA A 41 -5.80 2.80 -1.85
CA ALA A 41 -6.50 1.62 -1.36
C ALA A 41 -8.00 1.86 -1.30
N LYS A 42 -8.41 2.99 -0.75
CA LYS A 42 -9.84 3.32 -0.62
C LYS A 42 -10.52 3.54 -1.96
N GLN A 43 -9.81 4.14 -2.92
CA GLN A 43 -10.34 4.33 -4.28
C GLN A 43 -10.60 3.01 -4.99
N ASN A 44 -9.92 1.96 -4.57
CA ASN A 44 -10.12 0.61 -5.11
C ASN A 44 -11.05 -0.23 -4.24
N ASN A 45 -11.79 0.41 -3.34
CA ASN A 45 -12.74 -0.24 -2.43
C ASN A 45 -12.06 -1.27 -1.52
N LEU A 46 -10.81 -0.99 -1.14
CA LEU A 46 -10.03 -1.85 -0.27
C LEU A 46 -9.84 -1.18 1.08
N THR A 47 -9.78 -1.99 2.13
CA THR A 47 -9.49 -1.52 3.47
C THR A 47 -7.97 -1.51 3.69
N PRO A 48 -7.35 -0.34 3.87
CA PRO A 48 -5.90 -0.29 4.03
C PRO A 48 -5.46 -0.78 5.41
N ARG A 49 -4.38 -1.54 5.42
CA ARG A 49 -3.72 -1.99 6.64
C ARG A 49 -2.23 -1.76 6.54
N SER A 50 -1.66 -1.09 7.54
CA SER A 50 -0.21 -0.96 7.63
C SER A 50 0.40 -2.25 8.11
N VAL A 51 1.51 -2.65 7.50
CA VAL A 51 2.30 -3.80 7.97
C VAL A 51 3.73 -3.34 8.20
N HIS A 52 4.36 -3.93 9.19
CA HIS A 52 5.72 -3.58 9.58
C HIS A 52 6.69 -4.72 9.32
#